data_abe78836cd622c3a2840fb4c4c264650
#
_entry.id   abe78836cd622c3a2840fb4c4c264650
#
_cell.length_a   1.000
_cell.length_b   1.000
_cell.length_c   1.000
_cell.angle_alpha   90.00
_cell.angle_beta   90.00
_cell.angle_gamma   90.00
#
_symmetry.space_group_name_H-M   'P 1'
#
loop_
_entity.id
_entity.type
_entity.pdbx_description
1 polymer ?
#
loop_
_entity_poly.entity_id
_entity_poly.type
_entity_poly.pdbx_seq_one_letter_code
_entity_poly.pdbx_strand_id
1 'polypeptide(L)'
;MNADLKNSETMKNLMRAFAGESQARNRYTFAAGTAKKEGLPVVEAVFKFTADQEKEHAEVFYKLLKELTGASIRVDGSYPVDTHEKTIDLLRAANHNEMEEHDVVYRAFGDKALEEGFKHIGDTFHRIAGIEKIHADRFAMLAKYMEENKLFVSDVSTGWMCLNCGYVFEGTQAPGRC
;
A
#
# COMPACT_ATOMS: atom_id res chain seq x y z
N MET A 1 -16.70 17.54 26.47
CA MET A 1 -16.63 18.56 25.41
C MET A 1 -16.70 17.78 24.09
N ASN A 2 -17.59 18.16 23.15
CA ASN A 2 -17.54 17.56 21.83
C ASN A 2 -16.26 18.04 21.16
N ALA A 3 -15.44 17.10 20.70
CA ALA A 3 -14.23 17.38 19.96
C ALA A 3 -14.59 18.10 18.64
N ASP A 4 -13.92 19.22 18.35
CA ASP A 4 -14.14 20.01 17.13
C ASP A 4 -13.07 19.62 16.09
N LEU A 5 -13.43 18.81 15.12
CA LEU A 5 -12.52 18.34 14.09
C LEU A 5 -11.88 19.47 13.30
N LYS A 6 -12.63 20.54 13.02
CA LYS A 6 -12.17 21.67 12.17
C LYS A 6 -10.91 22.35 12.70
N ASN A 7 -10.68 22.32 14.00
CA ASN A 7 -9.56 23.00 14.65
C ASN A 7 -8.53 22.02 15.23
N SER A 8 -8.57 20.74 14.84
CA SER A 8 -7.74 19.69 15.38
C SER A 8 -6.52 19.37 14.49
N GLU A 9 -5.50 18.76 15.08
CA GLU A 9 -4.40 18.15 14.32
C GLU A 9 -4.87 16.87 13.61
N THR A 10 -5.86 16.18 14.18
CA THR A 10 -6.52 15.02 13.56
C THR A 10 -7.07 15.34 12.16
N MET A 11 -7.70 16.52 11.97
CA MET A 11 -8.14 16.96 10.64
C MET A 11 -6.98 16.99 9.64
N LYS A 12 -5.84 17.57 10.05
CA LYS A 12 -4.65 17.66 9.17
C LYS A 12 -4.08 16.28 8.91
N ASN A 13 -4.03 15.40 9.90
CA ASN A 13 -3.54 14.04 9.75
C ASN A 13 -4.41 13.22 8.82
N LEU A 14 -5.73 13.36 8.85
CA LEU A 14 -6.63 12.75 7.87
C LEU A 14 -6.34 13.22 6.44
N MET A 15 -6.07 14.51 6.24
CA MET A 15 -5.76 15.05 4.92
C MET A 15 -4.35 14.63 4.47
N ARG A 16 -3.37 14.57 5.37
CA ARG A 16 -2.02 14.02 5.09
C ARG A 16 -2.12 12.55 4.67
N ALA A 17 -2.90 11.76 5.40
CA ALA A 17 -3.12 10.35 5.08
C ALA A 17 -3.82 10.19 3.72
N PHE A 18 -4.90 10.92 3.46
CA PHE A 18 -5.55 10.92 2.14
C PHE A 18 -4.57 11.25 0.99
N ALA A 19 -3.71 12.26 1.18
CA ALA A 19 -2.68 12.61 0.19
C ALA A 19 -1.63 11.49 0.07
N GLY A 20 -1.21 10.89 1.19
CA GLY A 20 -0.28 9.77 1.27
C GLY A 20 -0.76 8.58 0.46
N GLU A 21 -1.97 8.08 0.75
CA GLU A 21 -2.58 6.96 0.02
C GLU A 21 -2.78 7.26 -1.48
N SER A 22 -3.21 8.48 -1.78
CA SER A 22 -3.42 8.90 -3.17
C SER A 22 -2.13 8.87 -3.99
N GLN A 23 -0.99 9.29 -3.42
CA GLN A 23 0.29 9.19 -4.10
C GLN A 23 0.85 7.76 -4.10
N ALA A 24 0.66 6.96 -3.02
CA ALA A 24 1.05 5.56 -2.95
C ALA A 24 0.38 4.74 -4.05
N ARG A 25 -0.95 4.91 -4.23
CA ARG A 25 -1.68 4.35 -5.36
C ARG A 25 -1.02 4.63 -6.70
N ASN A 26 -0.62 5.89 -6.95
CA ASN A 26 0.03 6.26 -8.21
C ASN A 26 1.42 5.63 -8.32
N ARG A 27 2.23 5.66 -7.27
CA ARG A 27 3.56 5.02 -7.25
C ARG A 27 3.47 3.53 -7.58
N TYR A 28 2.54 2.79 -6.98
CA TYR A 28 2.33 1.35 -7.27
C TYR A 28 1.79 1.12 -8.67
N THR A 29 0.94 2.00 -9.19
CA THR A 29 0.51 1.93 -10.60
C THR A 29 1.70 2.09 -11.56
N PHE A 30 2.64 3.00 -11.27
CA PHE A 30 3.85 3.17 -12.06
C PHE A 30 4.81 1.97 -11.92
N ALA A 31 4.98 1.45 -10.70
CA ALA A 31 5.78 0.26 -10.42
C ALA A 31 5.24 -0.99 -11.15
N ALA A 32 3.92 -1.15 -11.23
CA ALA A 32 3.30 -2.19 -12.05
C ALA A 32 3.70 -2.09 -13.53
N GLY A 33 3.81 -0.87 -14.06
CA GLY A 33 4.28 -0.64 -15.42
C GLY A 33 5.74 -1.07 -15.64
N THR A 34 6.61 -0.88 -14.64
CA THR A 34 8.00 -1.37 -14.67
C THR A 34 8.05 -2.89 -14.61
N ALA A 35 7.32 -3.51 -13.68
CA ALA A 35 7.22 -4.97 -13.58
C ALA A 35 6.72 -5.62 -14.88
N LYS A 36 5.75 -4.99 -15.54
CA LYS A 36 5.27 -5.43 -16.86
C LYS A 36 6.37 -5.42 -17.91
N LYS A 37 7.18 -4.35 -17.99
CA LYS A 37 8.29 -4.24 -18.95
C LYS A 37 9.39 -5.29 -18.68
N GLU A 38 9.60 -5.66 -17.42
CA GLU A 38 10.54 -6.71 -17.04
C GLU A 38 9.98 -8.13 -17.20
N GLY A 39 8.72 -8.29 -17.63
CA GLY A 39 8.08 -9.60 -17.81
C GLY A 39 7.75 -10.33 -16.51
N LEU A 40 7.41 -9.59 -15.46
CA LEU A 40 7.09 -10.07 -14.11
C LEU A 40 5.58 -9.97 -13.81
N PRO A 41 4.72 -10.81 -14.45
CA PRO A 41 3.27 -10.64 -14.41
C PRO A 41 2.67 -10.77 -13.00
N VAL A 42 3.25 -11.60 -12.12
CA VAL A 42 2.78 -11.72 -10.73
C VAL A 42 3.06 -10.45 -9.94
N VAL A 43 4.24 -9.84 -10.13
CA VAL A 43 4.61 -8.59 -9.46
C VAL A 43 3.78 -7.42 -9.98
N GLU A 44 3.56 -7.35 -11.32
CA GLU A 44 2.62 -6.40 -11.93
C GLU A 44 1.24 -6.50 -11.29
N ALA A 45 0.70 -7.72 -11.16
CA ALA A 45 -0.62 -7.95 -10.60
C ALA A 45 -0.70 -7.53 -9.12
N VAL A 46 0.33 -7.83 -8.32
CA VAL A 46 0.38 -7.45 -6.90
C VAL A 46 0.47 -5.94 -6.72
N PHE A 47 1.31 -5.23 -7.50
CA PHE A 47 1.35 -3.78 -7.45
C PHE A 47 0.00 -3.14 -7.81
N LYS A 48 -0.69 -3.63 -8.84
CA LYS A 48 -2.03 -3.15 -9.21
C LYS A 48 -3.05 -3.40 -8.10
N PHE A 49 -3.03 -4.61 -7.54
CA PHE A 49 -3.95 -4.99 -6.46
C PHE A 49 -3.72 -4.11 -5.22
N THR A 50 -2.46 -3.87 -4.82
CA THR A 50 -2.16 -2.99 -3.71
C THR A 50 -2.54 -1.53 -4.04
N ALA A 51 -2.26 -1.03 -5.25
CA ALA A 51 -2.71 0.30 -5.67
C ALA A 51 -4.24 0.51 -5.55
N ASP A 52 -5.04 -0.51 -5.82
CA ASP A 52 -6.49 -0.47 -5.63
C ASP A 52 -6.85 -0.47 -4.13
N GLN A 53 -6.07 -1.13 -3.27
CA GLN A 53 -6.24 -1.10 -1.82
C GLN A 53 -5.91 0.28 -1.24
N GLU A 54 -4.82 0.94 -1.68
CA GLU A 54 -4.50 2.32 -1.27
C GLU A 54 -5.60 3.32 -1.67
N LYS A 55 -6.26 3.10 -2.80
CA LYS A 55 -7.43 3.90 -3.16
C LYS A 55 -8.57 3.76 -2.14
N GLU A 56 -8.81 2.56 -1.63
CA GLU A 56 -9.84 2.34 -0.61
C GLU A 56 -9.45 2.98 0.74
N HIS A 57 -8.17 2.91 1.14
CA HIS A 57 -7.67 3.62 2.32
C HIS A 57 -7.82 5.14 2.18
N ALA A 58 -7.45 5.69 1.02
CA ALA A 58 -7.66 7.11 0.70
C ALA A 58 -9.14 7.50 0.85
N GLU A 59 -10.06 6.68 0.34
CA GLU A 59 -11.50 6.94 0.45
C GLU A 59 -11.98 6.91 1.90
N VAL A 60 -11.46 5.99 2.74
CA VAL A 60 -11.77 5.94 4.17
C VAL A 60 -11.37 7.24 4.87
N PHE A 61 -10.13 7.69 4.71
CA PHE A 61 -9.66 8.93 5.32
C PHE A 61 -10.43 10.15 4.81
N TYR A 62 -10.73 10.21 3.52
CA TYR A 62 -11.51 11.28 2.91
C TYR A 62 -12.95 11.35 3.44
N LYS A 63 -13.61 10.21 3.63
CA LYS A 63 -14.96 10.13 4.20
C LYS A 63 -15.00 10.60 5.66
N LEU A 64 -13.95 10.41 6.44
CA LEU A 64 -13.85 10.91 7.81
C LEU A 64 -13.79 12.44 7.89
N LEU A 65 -13.50 13.12 6.78
CA LEU A 65 -13.54 14.59 6.66
C LEU A 65 -14.91 15.12 6.20
N LYS A 66 -15.94 14.27 6.13
CA LYS A 66 -17.26 14.59 5.54
C LYS A 66 -17.91 15.85 6.13
N GLU A 67 -17.78 16.10 7.42
CA GLU A 67 -18.37 17.27 8.08
C GLU A 67 -17.75 18.61 7.60
N LEU A 68 -16.58 18.56 6.94
CA LEU A 68 -15.86 19.69 6.38
C LEU A 68 -16.10 19.85 4.87
N THR A 69 -17.16 19.24 4.33
CA THR A 69 -17.49 19.33 2.91
C THR A 69 -17.54 20.79 2.43
N GLY A 70 -16.82 21.06 1.33
CA GLY A 70 -16.69 22.42 0.76
C GLY A 70 -15.51 23.23 1.30
N ALA A 71 -14.83 22.76 2.37
CA ALA A 71 -13.64 23.42 2.88
C ALA A 71 -12.38 22.99 2.09
N SER A 72 -11.37 23.86 2.09
CA SER A 72 -10.02 23.54 1.66
C SER A 72 -9.13 23.41 2.89
N ILE A 73 -8.47 22.26 3.04
CA ILE A 73 -7.60 21.96 4.18
C ILE A 73 -6.15 22.08 3.70
N ARG A 74 -5.43 23.05 4.27
CA ARG A 74 -4.00 23.20 4.01
C ARG A 74 -3.22 22.27 4.94
N VAL A 75 -2.34 21.44 4.37
CA VAL A 75 -1.42 20.58 5.10
C VAL A 75 -0.02 20.68 4.50
N ASP A 76 0.98 20.39 5.30
CA ASP A 76 2.33 20.04 4.94
C ASP A 76 2.46 18.52 4.98
N GLY A 77 3.36 17.97 4.21
CA GLY A 77 3.64 16.52 4.17
C GLY A 77 4.96 16.23 3.49
N SER A 78 5.53 15.08 3.83
CA SER A 78 6.70 14.51 3.17
C SER A 78 6.30 13.15 2.61
N TYR A 79 6.55 12.94 1.34
CA TYR A 79 6.19 11.69 0.65
C TYR A 79 7.38 11.17 -0.16
N PRO A 80 7.55 9.85 -0.27
CA PRO A 80 8.70 9.26 -0.95
C PRO A 80 8.73 9.56 -2.45
N VAL A 81 9.95 9.63 -2.99
CA VAL A 81 10.22 9.75 -4.43
C VAL A 81 10.97 8.50 -4.89
N ASP A 82 10.24 7.48 -5.31
CA ASP A 82 10.74 6.15 -5.68
C ASP A 82 10.75 5.99 -7.21
N THR A 83 11.66 6.69 -7.90
CA THR A 83 11.78 6.65 -9.36
C THR A 83 12.82 5.61 -9.83
N HIS A 84 12.79 4.42 -9.21
CA HIS A 84 13.71 3.33 -9.55
C HIS A 84 13.35 2.69 -10.90
N GLU A 85 14.38 2.29 -11.64
CA GLU A 85 14.22 1.66 -12.95
C GLU A 85 13.96 0.16 -12.88
N LYS A 86 14.32 -0.49 -11.75
CA LYS A 86 14.20 -1.94 -11.55
C LYS A 86 13.08 -2.28 -10.59
N THR A 87 12.32 -3.32 -10.94
CA THR A 87 11.20 -3.81 -10.11
C THR A 87 11.65 -4.23 -8.71
N ILE A 88 12.84 -4.83 -8.57
CA ILE A 88 13.36 -5.25 -7.26
C ILE A 88 13.56 -4.06 -6.30
N ASP A 89 14.05 -2.93 -6.80
CA ASP A 89 14.27 -1.74 -6.00
C ASP A 89 12.95 -1.04 -5.65
N LEU A 90 11.96 -1.10 -6.57
CA LEU A 90 10.59 -0.62 -6.30
C LEU A 90 9.89 -1.46 -5.23
N LEU A 91 10.08 -2.79 -5.21
CA LEU A 91 9.54 -3.66 -4.16
C LEU A 91 10.17 -3.36 -2.79
N ARG A 92 11.48 -3.12 -2.73
CA ARG A 92 12.18 -2.75 -1.50
C ARG A 92 11.74 -1.39 -0.97
N ALA A 93 11.60 -0.40 -1.86
CA ALA A 93 11.10 0.92 -1.52
C ALA A 93 9.65 0.85 -1.01
N ALA A 94 8.78 0.10 -1.69
CA ALA A 94 7.41 -0.12 -1.25
C ALA A 94 7.36 -0.78 0.15
N ASN A 95 8.12 -1.85 0.37
CA ASN A 95 8.22 -2.48 1.70
C ASN A 95 8.64 -1.49 2.79
N HIS A 96 9.66 -0.66 2.52
CA HIS A 96 10.14 0.34 3.47
C HIS A 96 9.05 1.36 3.82
N ASN A 97 8.37 1.90 2.82
CA ASN A 97 7.34 2.93 3.00
C ASN A 97 6.14 2.40 3.77
N GLU A 98 5.64 1.20 3.44
CA GLU A 98 4.54 0.56 4.17
C GLU A 98 4.92 0.27 5.63
N MET A 99 6.17 -0.15 5.89
CA MET A 99 6.63 -0.33 7.27
C MET A 99 6.71 0.99 8.03
N GLU A 100 7.10 2.09 7.40
CA GLU A 100 7.10 3.42 8.01
C GLU A 100 5.68 3.89 8.33
N GLU A 101 4.72 3.65 7.44
CA GLU A 101 3.30 3.93 7.69
C GLU A 101 2.75 3.10 8.85
N HIS A 102 3.10 1.80 8.90
CA HIS A 102 2.73 0.92 10.00
C HIS A 102 3.35 1.32 11.33
N ASP A 103 4.68 1.48 11.38
CA ASP A 103 5.42 1.60 12.65
C ASP A 103 5.36 3.00 13.23
N VAL A 104 5.27 4.04 12.38
CA VAL A 104 5.45 5.44 12.78
C VAL A 104 4.23 6.28 12.44
N VAL A 105 3.87 6.41 11.16
CA VAL A 105 2.99 7.47 10.70
C VAL A 105 1.56 7.28 11.20
N TYR A 106 0.94 6.14 10.90
CA TYR A 106 -0.47 5.92 11.25
C TYR A 106 -0.67 5.62 12.73
N ARG A 107 0.33 5.06 13.42
CA ARG A 107 0.30 4.96 14.88
C ARG A 107 0.28 6.34 15.52
N ALA A 108 1.18 7.23 15.13
CA ALA A 108 1.22 8.59 15.67
C ALA A 108 -0.06 9.38 15.35
N PHE A 109 -0.61 9.22 14.15
CA PHE A 109 -1.89 9.86 13.77
C PHE A 109 -3.06 9.30 14.57
N GLY A 110 -3.08 7.99 14.81
CA GLY A 110 -4.10 7.33 15.63
C GLY A 110 -4.06 7.77 17.08
N ASP A 111 -2.86 7.77 17.69
CA ASP A 111 -2.67 8.21 19.07
C ASP A 111 -3.08 9.68 19.24
N LYS A 112 -2.73 10.54 18.28
CA LYS A 112 -3.15 11.94 18.28
C LYS A 112 -4.66 12.11 18.19
N ALA A 113 -5.32 11.31 17.37
CA ALA A 113 -6.77 11.32 17.27
C ALA A 113 -7.43 10.88 18.58
N LEU A 114 -6.89 9.87 19.27
CA LEU A 114 -7.38 9.44 20.59
C LEU A 114 -7.18 10.55 21.63
N GLU A 115 -6.03 11.21 21.66
CA GLU A 115 -5.72 12.34 22.56
C GLU A 115 -6.73 13.48 22.38
N GLU A 116 -7.09 13.80 21.13
CA GLU A 116 -8.05 14.86 20.78
C GLU A 116 -9.52 14.42 20.97
N GLY A 117 -9.77 13.16 21.38
CA GLY A 117 -11.11 12.64 21.67
C GLY A 117 -11.86 12.04 20.47
N PHE A 118 -11.19 11.85 19.34
CA PHE A 118 -11.74 11.23 18.11
C PHE A 118 -11.52 9.71 18.07
N LYS A 119 -12.09 9.01 19.03
CA LYS A 119 -11.86 7.57 19.20
C LYS A 119 -12.04 6.76 17.92
N HIS A 120 -13.13 6.98 17.18
CA HIS A 120 -13.38 6.24 15.93
C HIS A 120 -12.30 6.48 14.87
N ILE A 121 -11.79 7.72 14.76
CA ILE A 121 -10.71 8.07 13.83
C ILE A 121 -9.40 7.40 14.27
N GLY A 122 -9.07 7.47 15.57
CA GLY A 122 -7.88 6.84 16.10
C GLY A 122 -7.88 5.33 15.88
N ASP A 123 -8.99 4.65 16.20
CA ASP A 123 -9.15 3.21 15.95
C ASP A 123 -9.03 2.88 14.44
N THR A 124 -9.44 3.78 13.55
CA THR A 124 -9.33 3.60 12.10
C THR A 124 -7.88 3.68 11.64
N PHE A 125 -7.12 4.68 12.08
CA PHE A 125 -5.68 4.78 11.80
C PHE A 125 -4.93 3.53 12.26
N HIS A 126 -5.18 3.05 13.48
CA HIS A 126 -4.51 1.86 14.00
C HIS A 126 -4.87 0.58 13.21
N ARG A 127 -6.11 0.45 12.73
CA ARG A 127 -6.48 -0.68 11.85
C ARG A 127 -5.80 -0.63 10.51
N ILE A 128 -5.76 0.53 9.86
CA ILE A 128 -5.08 0.70 8.57
C ILE A 128 -3.58 0.46 8.76
N ALA A 129 -2.93 1.00 9.80
CA ALA A 129 -1.55 0.66 10.14
C ALA A 129 -1.28 -0.86 10.15
N GLY A 130 -2.22 -1.65 10.70
CA GLY A 130 -2.13 -3.12 10.66
C GLY A 130 -2.22 -3.71 9.25
N ILE A 131 -2.93 -3.04 8.32
CA ILE A 131 -3.03 -3.47 6.92
C ILE A 131 -1.73 -3.14 6.17
N GLU A 132 -1.12 -1.97 6.44
CA GLU A 132 0.16 -1.59 5.81
C GLU A 132 1.29 -2.57 6.14
N LYS A 133 1.26 -3.17 7.34
CA LYS A 133 2.15 -4.30 7.64
C LYS A 133 1.97 -5.48 6.69
N ILE A 134 0.73 -5.81 6.33
CA ILE A 134 0.42 -6.90 5.38
C ILE A 134 0.94 -6.54 3.98
N HIS A 135 0.79 -5.29 3.56
CA HIS A 135 1.34 -4.79 2.29
C HIS A 135 2.86 -4.89 2.29
N ALA A 136 3.52 -4.41 3.36
CA ALA A 136 4.97 -4.48 3.53
C ALA A 136 5.49 -5.92 3.43
N ASP A 137 4.89 -6.85 4.18
CA ASP A 137 5.29 -8.26 4.18
C ASP A 137 5.12 -8.90 2.79
N ARG A 138 4.08 -8.54 2.05
CA ARG A 138 3.84 -8.98 0.67
C ARG A 138 4.94 -8.49 -0.28
N PHE A 139 5.32 -7.23 -0.21
CA PHE A 139 6.40 -6.67 -1.03
C PHE A 139 7.76 -7.28 -0.66
N ALA A 140 8.04 -7.45 0.63
CA ALA A 140 9.26 -8.10 1.10
C ALA A 140 9.38 -9.54 0.60
N MET A 141 8.28 -10.31 0.65
CA MET A 141 8.23 -11.68 0.15
C MET A 141 8.54 -11.75 -1.35
N LEU A 142 7.94 -10.87 -2.15
CA LEU A 142 8.20 -10.84 -3.60
C LEU A 142 9.65 -10.43 -3.91
N ALA A 143 10.19 -9.43 -3.19
CA ALA A 143 11.58 -9.03 -3.33
C ALA A 143 12.52 -10.20 -3.03
N LYS A 144 12.29 -10.93 -1.95
CA LYS A 144 13.06 -12.13 -1.58
C LYS A 144 12.99 -13.21 -2.66
N TYR A 145 11.80 -13.51 -3.19
CA TYR A 145 11.66 -14.50 -4.25
C TYR A 145 12.37 -14.11 -5.53
N MET A 146 12.41 -12.82 -5.87
CA MET A 146 13.19 -12.31 -7.00
C MET A 146 14.69 -12.49 -6.76
N GLU A 147 15.20 -12.14 -5.58
CA GLU A 147 16.62 -12.28 -5.21
C GLU A 147 17.09 -13.74 -5.25
N GLU A 148 16.23 -14.65 -4.79
CA GLU A 148 16.50 -16.09 -4.75
C GLU A 148 16.23 -16.81 -6.09
N ASN A 149 15.76 -16.07 -7.13
CA ASN A 149 15.29 -16.65 -8.40
C ASN A 149 14.17 -17.69 -8.21
N LYS A 150 13.31 -17.49 -7.20
CA LYS A 150 12.23 -18.40 -6.82
C LYS A 150 10.83 -17.90 -7.19
N LEU A 151 10.71 -16.80 -7.92
CA LEU A 151 9.40 -16.22 -8.26
C LEU A 151 8.52 -17.18 -9.07
N PHE A 152 9.13 -18.05 -9.89
CA PHE A 152 8.46 -19.02 -10.75
C PHE A 152 8.95 -20.47 -10.54
N VAL A 153 9.58 -20.73 -9.39
CA VAL A 153 10.09 -22.05 -9.01
C VAL A 153 9.63 -22.40 -7.60
N SER A 154 9.29 -23.67 -7.38
CA SER A 154 8.91 -24.22 -6.07
C SER A 154 9.73 -25.47 -5.77
N ASP A 155 10.06 -25.69 -4.51
CA ASP A 155 10.77 -26.89 -4.07
C ASP A 155 9.87 -28.15 -4.10
N VAL A 156 8.55 -27.96 -4.24
CA VAL A 156 7.54 -29.02 -4.35
C VAL A 156 6.65 -28.80 -5.56
N SER A 157 6.03 -29.88 -6.07
CA SER A 157 5.01 -29.74 -7.12
C SER A 157 3.84 -28.88 -6.60
N THR A 158 3.50 -27.82 -7.33
CA THR A 158 2.43 -26.88 -7.00
C THR A 158 1.66 -26.45 -8.25
N GLY A 159 0.47 -25.89 -8.05
CA GLY A 159 -0.34 -25.36 -9.15
C GLY A 159 0.15 -23.98 -9.59
N TRP A 160 0.45 -23.82 -10.86
CA TRP A 160 0.80 -22.58 -11.52
C TRP A 160 -0.36 -22.13 -12.40
N MET A 161 -0.93 -20.97 -12.12
CA MET A 161 -2.03 -20.44 -12.91
C MET A 161 -1.57 -19.30 -13.83
N CYS A 162 -1.90 -19.40 -15.11
CA CYS A 162 -1.71 -18.29 -16.03
C CYS A 162 -2.69 -17.15 -15.71
N LEU A 163 -2.18 -15.98 -15.39
CA LEU A 163 -3.00 -14.81 -15.06
C LEU A 163 -3.75 -14.24 -16.29
N ASN A 164 -3.38 -14.66 -17.50
CA ASN A 164 -4.03 -14.20 -18.73
C ASN A 164 -5.23 -15.08 -19.15
N CYS A 165 -5.11 -16.41 -19.06
CA CYS A 165 -6.14 -17.32 -19.57
C CYS A 165 -6.72 -18.30 -18.54
N GLY A 166 -6.20 -18.31 -17.30
CA GLY A 166 -6.65 -19.21 -16.24
C GLY A 166 -6.14 -20.66 -16.35
N TYR A 167 -5.30 -21.00 -17.35
CA TYR A 167 -4.72 -22.33 -17.46
C TYR A 167 -3.92 -22.67 -16.19
N VAL A 168 -4.11 -23.87 -15.68
CA VAL A 168 -3.40 -24.38 -14.49
C VAL A 168 -2.49 -25.53 -14.91
N PHE A 169 -1.24 -25.46 -14.46
CA PHE A 169 -0.22 -26.50 -14.63
C PHE A 169 0.31 -26.92 -13.27
N GLU A 170 0.53 -28.22 -13.06
CA GLU A 170 1.16 -28.73 -11.82
C GLU A 170 2.62 -29.11 -12.09
N GLY A 171 3.53 -28.64 -11.24
CA GLY A 171 4.96 -28.91 -11.35
C GLY A 171 5.78 -28.04 -10.41
N THR A 172 7.10 -28.25 -10.43
CA THR A 172 8.06 -27.48 -9.60
C THR A 172 8.48 -26.15 -10.24
N GLN A 173 8.09 -25.90 -11.48
CA GLN A 173 8.42 -24.66 -12.19
C GLN A 173 7.25 -24.24 -13.07
N ALA A 174 6.94 -22.94 -13.08
CA ALA A 174 5.96 -22.36 -13.98
C ALA A 174 6.39 -22.56 -15.44
N PRO A 175 5.50 -23.00 -16.36
CA PRO A 175 5.85 -23.13 -17.77
C PRO A 175 6.08 -21.78 -18.41
N GLY A 176 7.01 -21.69 -19.35
CA GLY A 176 7.30 -20.45 -20.09
C GLY A 176 6.20 -20.04 -21.07
N ARG A 177 5.24 -20.91 -21.33
CA ARG A 177 4.04 -20.69 -22.16
C ARG A 177 2.86 -21.50 -21.64
N CYS A 178 1.67 -20.97 -21.75
CA CYS A 178 0.40 -21.69 -21.60
C CYS A 178 -0.12 -22.14 -22.95
#